data_ad2ce409ed4cbb74050d2ae6c89df5fb
#
_entry.id   ad2ce409ed4cbb74050d2ae6c89df5fb
#
_cell.length_a   1.000
_cell.length_b   1.000
_cell.length_c   1.000
_cell.angle_alpha   90.00
_cell.angle_beta   90.00
_cell.angle_gamma   90.00
#
_symmetry.space_group_name_H-M   'P 1'
#
loop_
_entity.id
_entity.type
_entity.pdbx_description
1 polymer ?
#
loop_
_entity_poly.entity_id
_entity_poly.type
_entity_poly.pdbx_seq_one_letter_code
_entity_poly.pdbx_strand_id
1 'polypeptide(L)'
;MAEMDKTRAVYGIDLGTTYSCISQVDKFDQAIVLTNFEGEQVTPSAVYFESKEKTIVGSEAKGMLATEPRNTVVFVKRSMGVDEDFDKSSNKFPYHYDPTEISALILKKLVQDANDLGDNPEPVKDVVITCPAYFGTKERMQTKQAGEIAGLNVLAIINEPTAAAISYGMKTTEKKTVLVYDLGGGTFDVTIINVNNGAIKVIATGGDHHLGGVDWDTELANFMLDNFNEQNGTSYTMDNEELKYTLLLEAETKKKQLSAKEVAKCNIQYDGKSARFEVSRELFDQLTAAHLDATIDATRKVIEIAKEKGYNDEYEFLLVGGSSRMPQVKKRLDQEFGCDAKFNDPDQCVAKGAAIYAMNEAYSQAVEEYNSGDRDEKPQALKGPRARVVNVTSKTYGTDFTDGDGRPVVKNIIFANSSLPTKNEETFSTMYDNQKHISIKVYESDFTSPETDVEVEERFCTMLEDRSLTVTQNWPKGTNISVQFEVNNEGILSVHASIGQEDVDFSLTIKGVKSDDELDASKAAISKTTVS
;
A
#
# COMPACT_ATOMS: atom_id res chain seq x y z
N MET A 1 7.40 27.55 -33.12
CA MET A 1 7.17 26.89 -31.84
C MET A 1 6.31 25.69 -32.20
N ALA A 2 6.86 24.51 -32.20
CA ALA A 2 6.10 23.29 -32.42
C ALA A 2 5.11 23.16 -31.24
N GLU A 3 3.81 23.11 -31.54
CA GLU A 3 2.80 22.70 -30.57
C GLU A 3 3.27 21.36 -29.97
N MET A 4 3.50 21.34 -28.65
CA MET A 4 3.66 20.09 -27.93
C MET A 4 2.38 19.29 -28.16
N ASP A 5 2.53 18.11 -28.75
CA ASP A 5 1.45 17.12 -28.74
C ASP A 5 1.00 17.00 -27.29
N LYS A 6 -0.24 17.40 -27.01
CA LYS A 6 -0.84 17.35 -25.67
C LYS A 6 -1.09 15.87 -25.37
N THR A 7 -0.01 15.15 -25.02
CA THR A 7 -0.19 13.88 -24.35
C THR A 7 -1.07 14.15 -23.14
N ARG A 8 -2.12 13.37 -23.02
CA ARG A 8 -3.09 13.37 -21.91
C ARG A 8 -2.35 13.58 -20.60
N ALA A 9 -2.74 14.58 -19.81
CA ALA A 9 -2.10 14.86 -18.53
C ALA A 9 -2.31 13.66 -17.59
N VAL A 10 -1.20 13.17 -17.04
CA VAL A 10 -1.19 11.99 -16.13
C VAL A 10 -0.50 12.33 -14.82
N TYR A 11 -0.95 11.71 -13.75
CA TYR A 11 -0.52 12.02 -12.40
C TYR A 11 -0.13 10.77 -11.63
N GLY A 12 0.75 10.95 -10.65
CA GLY A 12 1.09 9.94 -9.66
C GLY A 12 0.56 10.34 -8.29
N ILE A 13 -0.10 9.43 -7.61
CA ILE A 13 -0.64 9.65 -6.27
C ILE A 13 0.01 8.67 -5.30
N ASP A 14 0.60 9.21 -4.25
CA ASP A 14 0.95 8.46 -3.05
C ASP A 14 -0.23 8.53 -2.09
N LEU A 15 -0.96 7.41 -1.96
CA LEU A 15 -2.05 7.26 -1.00
C LEU A 15 -1.49 6.67 0.29
N GLY A 16 -0.93 7.51 1.15
CA GLY A 16 -0.27 7.09 2.38
C GLY A 16 -1.21 6.89 3.57
N THR A 17 -0.76 6.16 4.60
CA THR A 17 -1.55 5.91 5.83
C THR A 17 -1.81 7.19 6.62
N THR A 18 -0.83 8.08 6.70
CA THR A 18 -0.91 9.33 7.48
C THR A 18 -0.94 10.58 6.64
N TYR A 19 -0.26 10.57 5.51
CA TYR A 19 -0.19 11.68 4.56
C TYR A 19 -0.24 11.13 3.15
N SER A 20 -0.90 11.85 2.27
CA SER A 20 -1.00 11.55 0.85
C SER A 20 -0.56 12.76 0.03
N CYS A 21 -0.07 12.54 -1.18
CA CYS A 21 0.28 13.62 -2.09
C CYS A 21 0.09 13.24 -3.55
N ILE A 22 -0.05 14.26 -4.41
CA ILE A 22 -0.21 14.11 -5.87
C ILE A 22 0.94 14.81 -6.60
N SER A 23 1.43 14.18 -7.64
CA SER A 23 2.57 14.65 -8.44
C SER A 23 2.28 14.56 -9.94
N GLN A 24 2.93 15.39 -10.72
CA GLN A 24 2.95 15.33 -12.17
C GLN A 24 4.38 15.51 -12.70
N VAL A 25 4.59 15.16 -13.96
CA VAL A 25 5.80 15.55 -14.69
C VAL A 25 5.53 16.85 -15.42
N ASP A 26 6.35 17.87 -15.15
CA ASP A 26 6.19 19.19 -15.73
C ASP A 26 6.76 19.27 -17.17
N LYS A 27 6.61 20.44 -17.79
CA LYS A 27 7.14 20.73 -19.15
C LYS A 27 8.66 20.67 -19.27
N PHE A 28 9.40 20.55 -18.18
CA PHE A 28 10.85 20.44 -18.13
C PHE A 28 11.30 19.00 -17.85
N ASP A 29 10.40 18.03 -17.96
CA ASP A 29 10.60 16.62 -17.63
C ASP A 29 10.97 16.40 -16.13
N GLN A 30 10.52 17.31 -15.23
CA GLN A 30 10.73 17.20 -13.79
C GLN A 30 9.46 16.71 -13.10
N ALA A 31 9.59 15.67 -12.28
CA ALA A 31 8.48 15.25 -11.42
C ALA A 31 8.36 16.22 -10.24
N ILE A 32 7.21 16.89 -10.15
CA ILE A 32 6.89 17.89 -9.13
C ILE A 32 5.65 17.47 -8.35
N VAL A 33 5.65 17.71 -7.03
CA VAL A 33 4.46 17.52 -6.19
C VAL A 33 3.61 18.79 -6.26
N LEU A 34 2.31 18.61 -6.40
CA LEU A 34 1.34 19.70 -6.38
C LEU A 34 0.99 20.05 -4.94
N THR A 35 0.87 21.33 -4.63
CA THR A 35 0.48 21.79 -3.30
C THR A 35 -1.02 21.68 -3.10
N ASN A 36 -1.43 21.45 -1.85
CA ASN A 36 -2.82 21.51 -1.46
C ASN A 36 -3.27 22.97 -1.19
N PHE A 37 -4.53 23.16 -0.80
CA PHE A 37 -5.12 24.47 -0.51
C PHE A 37 -4.42 25.22 0.63
N GLU A 38 -3.76 24.50 1.55
CA GLU A 38 -3.00 25.06 2.68
C GLU A 38 -1.58 25.47 2.26
N GLY A 39 -1.19 25.22 0.99
CA GLY A 39 0.16 25.49 0.48
C GLY A 39 1.18 24.40 0.83
N GLU A 40 0.72 23.28 1.40
CA GLU A 40 1.56 22.15 1.78
C GLU A 40 1.68 21.12 0.64
N GLN A 41 2.80 20.40 0.60
CA GLN A 41 3.05 19.39 -0.44
C GLN A 41 2.49 18.01 -0.08
N VAL A 42 2.02 17.82 1.14
CA VAL A 42 1.38 16.61 1.62
C VAL A 42 0.07 16.96 2.33
N THR A 43 -0.93 16.12 2.16
CA THR A 43 -2.25 16.28 2.80
C THR A 43 -2.44 15.16 3.81
N PRO A 44 -2.78 15.45 5.08
CA PRO A 44 -3.11 14.41 6.05
C PRO A 44 -4.22 13.49 5.53
N SER A 45 -4.02 12.18 5.61
CA SER A 45 -5.02 11.15 5.25
C SER A 45 -6.06 11.01 6.38
N ALA A 46 -6.73 12.10 6.69
CA ALA A 46 -7.74 12.24 7.72
C ALA A 46 -9.04 12.74 7.11
N VAL A 47 -10.17 12.16 7.50
CA VAL A 47 -11.52 12.51 7.02
C VAL A 47 -12.42 12.77 8.21
N TYR A 48 -12.97 13.97 8.31
CA TYR A 48 -13.99 14.34 9.29
C TYR A 48 -15.34 14.45 8.61
N PHE A 49 -16.36 13.83 9.18
CA PHE A 49 -17.71 13.81 8.67
C PHE A 49 -18.58 14.79 9.45
N GLU A 50 -18.88 15.95 8.87
CA GLU A 50 -19.92 16.84 9.41
C GLU A 50 -21.31 16.23 9.23
N SER A 51 -21.52 15.51 8.13
CA SER A 51 -22.72 14.72 7.81
C SER A 51 -22.35 13.63 6.80
N LYS A 52 -23.32 12.75 6.46
CA LYS A 52 -23.12 11.73 5.44
C LYS A 52 -22.67 12.29 4.07
N GLU A 53 -23.09 13.50 3.73
CA GLU A 53 -22.83 14.11 2.40
C GLU A 53 -21.87 15.30 2.46
N LYS A 54 -21.32 15.60 3.65
CA LYS A 54 -20.38 16.71 3.83
C LYS A 54 -19.19 16.29 4.68
N THR A 55 -18.02 16.30 4.10
CA THR A 55 -16.77 15.87 4.71
C THR A 55 -15.69 16.93 4.57
N ILE A 56 -14.79 16.94 5.52
CA ILE A 56 -13.54 17.71 5.51
C ILE A 56 -12.40 16.69 5.42
N VAL A 57 -11.39 16.96 4.61
CA VAL A 57 -10.21 16.10 4.45
C VAL A 57 -8.95 16.94 4.64
N GLY A 58 -7.94 16.39 5.30
CA GLY A 58 -6.65 17.04 5.48
C GLY A 58 -6.41 17.56 6.90
N SER A 59 -5.73 18.69 7.02
CA SER A 59 -5.24 19.22 8.31
C SER A 59 -6.36 19.59 9.26
N GLU A 60 -7.43 20.19 8.76
CA GLU A 60 -8.60 20.53 9.57
C GLU A 60 -9.27 19.27 10.13
N ALA A 61 -9.50 18.24 9.27
CA ALA A 61 -10.03 16.95 9.71
C ALA A 61 -9.14 16.30 10.78
N LYS A 62 -7.82 16.33 10.60
CA LYS A 62 -6.88 15.82 11.61
C LYS A 62 -6.99 16.56 12.94
N GLY A 63 -7.22 17.88 12.90
CA GLY A 63 -7.44 18.70 14.09
C GLY A 63 -8.68 18.33 14.87
N MET A 64 -9.73 17.79 14.20
CA MET A 64 -10.99 17.37 14.84
C MET A 64 -10.85 16.09 15.68
N LEU A 65 -9.77 15.33 15.55
CA LEU A 65 -9.56 14.08 16.30
C LEU A 65 -9.65 14.23 17.81
N ALA A 66 -9.17 15.34 18.36
CA ALA A 66 -9.19 15.58 19.80
C ALA A 66 -10.58 15.95 20.35
N THR A 67 -11.47 16.49 19.51
CA THR A 67 -12.79 16.99 19.92
C THR A 67 -13.95 16.16 19.38
N GLU A 68 -13.79 15.60 18.19
CA GLU A 68 -14.81 14.85 17.47
C GLU A 68 -14.27 13.48 16.97
N PRO A 69 -13.66 12.65 17.87
CA PRO A 69 -13.02 11.40 17.45
C PRO A 69 -13.96 10.42 16.75
N ARG A 70 -15.25 10.42 17.12
CA ARG A 70 -16.25 9.51 16.54
C ARG A 70 -16.64 9.84 15.11
N ASN A 71 -16.44 11.08 14.70
CA ASN A 71 -16.77 11.56 13.37
C ASN A 71 -15.51 11.72 12.51
N THR A 72 -14.33 11.36 13.03
CA THR A 72 -13.04 11.54 12.35
C THR A 72 -12.36 10.19 12.13
N VAL A 73 -12.01 9.90 10.87
CA VAL A 73 -11.30 8.68 10.48
C VAL A 73 -9.87 9.02 10.10
N VAL A 74 -8.93 8.28 10.65
CA VAL A 74 -7.50 8.31 10.31
C VAL A 74 -6.99 6.89 10.12
N PHE A 75 -5.83 6.74 9.47
CA PHE A 75 -5.14 5.46 9.27
C PHE A 75 -5.96 4.43 8.48
N VAL A 76 -6.92 4.87 7.67
CA VAL A 76 -7.85 4.00 6.94
C VAL A 76 -7.13 2.96 6.08
N LYS A 77 -5.95 3.26 5.57
CA LYS A 77 -5.13 2.35 4.75
C LYS A 77 -4.77 1.05 5.49
N ARG A 78 -4.62 1.07 6.83
CA ARG A 78 -4.41 -0.13 7.65
C ARG A 78 -5.63 -1.05 7.72
N SER A 79 -6.80 -0.56 7.32
CA SER A 79 -8.06 -1.33 7.28
C SER A 79 -8.38 -1.86 5.88
N MET A 80 -7.56 -1.58 4.87
CA MET A 80 -7.69 -2.19 3.55
C MET A 80 -7.45 -3.70 3.67
N GLY A 81 -8.24 -4.51 2.95
CA GLY A 81 -8.16 -5.96 3.03
C GLY A 81 -8.93 -6.62 4.18
N VAL A 82 -9.34 -5.86 5.19
CA VAL A 82 -10.09 -6.40 6.34
C VAL A 82 -11.54 -6.72 5.93
N ASP A 83 -12.03 -7.91 6.32
CA ASP A 83 -13.38 -8.39 5.96
C ASP A 83 -14.50 -7.85 6.86
N GLU A 84 -14.15 -7.29 8.01
CA GLU A 84 -15.13 -6.70 8.91
C GLU A 84 -15.54 -5.32 8.41
N ASP A 85 -16.86 -5.04 8.44
CA ASP A 85 -17.33 -3.68 8.24
C ASP A 85 -16.56 -2.74 9.17
N PHE A 86 -15.90 -1.74 8.62
CA PHE A 86 -15.18 -0.72 9.38
C PHE A 86 -16.05 -0.11 10.49
N ASP A 87 -17.35 -0.02 10.22
CA ASP A 87 -18.41 0.40 11.13
C ASP A 87 -18.64 -0.58 12.31
N LYS A 88 -18.52 -1.90 12.07
CA LYS A 88 -18.74 -2.91 13.13
C LYS A 88 -17.55 -3.07 14.06
N SER A 89 -16.33 -2.95 13.56
CA SER A 89 -15.12 -3.12 14.38
C SER A 89 -14.93 -1.96 15.36
N SER A 90 -15.39 -0.75 15.00
CA SER A 90 -15.25 0.44 15.84
C SER A 90 -16.48 0.71 16.73
N ASN A 91 -17.69 0.24 16.40
CA ASN A 91 -18.98 0.57 17.06
C ASN A 91 -19.20 2.09 17.26
N LYS A 92 -18.48 2.95 16.57
CA LYS A 92 -18.24 4.34 16.96
C LYS A 92 -18.40 5.32 15.80
N PHE A 93 -18.24 4.83 14.56
CA PHE A 93 -18.39 5.65 13.37
C PHE A 93 -19.88 5.66 12.94
N PRO A 94 -20.54 6.83 12.88
CA PRO A 94 -21.98 6.90 12.69
C PRO A 94 -22.44 6.73 11.24
N TYR A 95 -21.50 6.62 10.28
CA TYR A 95 -21.78 6.55 8.86
C TYR A 95 -21.28 5.24 8.25
N HIS A 96 -22.07 4.67 7.33
CA HIS A 96 -21.73 3.42 6.66
C HIS A 96 -20.81 3.69 5.45
N TYR A 97 -19.53 3.90 5.70
CA TYR A 97 -18.48 3.97 4.70
C TYR A 97 -17.45 2.87 4.97
N ASP A 98 -17.01 2.18 3.92
CA ASP A 98 -15.92 1.23 4.04
C ASP A 98 -14.54 1.90 3.78
N PRO A 99 -13.42 1.20 4.05
CA PRO A 99 -12.09 1.77 3.83
C PRO A 99 -11.82 2.24 2.39
N THR A 100 -12.41 1.58 1.39
CA THR A 100 -12.28 1.93 -0.03
C THR A 100 -12.95 3.28 -0.32
N GLU A 101 -14.16 3.49 0.20
CA GLU A 101 -14.91 4.74 0.04
C GLU A 101 -14.27 5.91 0.79
N ILE A 102 -13.74 5.66 2.00
CA ILE A 102 -13.01 6.70 2.76
C ILE A 102 -11.71 7.08 2.04
N SER A 103 -11.00 6.09 1.48
CA SER A 103 -9.82 6.34 0.64
C SER A 103 -10.18 7.15 -0.62
N ALA A 104 -11.36 6.90 -1.22
CA ALA A 104 -11.85 7.68 -2.35
C ALA A 104 -12.11 9.15 -2.00
N LEU A 105 -12.57 9.47 -0.77
CA LEU A 105 -12.72 10.86 -0.31
C LEU A 105 -11.37 11.57 -0.19
N ILE A 106 -10.33 10.88 0.28
CA ILE A 106 -8.96 11.42 0.32
C ILE A 106 -8.46 11.71 -1.10
N LEU A 107 -8.63 10.74 -2.02
CA LEU A 107 -8.25 10.92 -3.43
C LEU A 107 -9.01 12.07 -4.08
N LYS A 108 -10.31 12.19 -3.80
CA LYS A 108 -11.15 13.29 -4.31
C LYS A 108 -10.63 14.65 -3.86
N LYS A 109 -10.19 14.79 -2.60
CA LYS A 109 -9.59 16.03 -2.08
C LYS A 109 -8.30 16.38 -2.81
N LEU A 110 -7.36 15.41 -2.93
CA LEU A 110 -6.09 15.63 -3.63
C LEU A 110 -6.31 16.12 -5.08
N VAL A 111 -7.25 15.48 -5.76
CA VAL A 111 -7.60 15.82 -7.16
C VAL A 111 -8.29 17.17 -7.25
N GLN A 112 -9.18 17.50 -6.32
CA GLN A 112 -9.83 18.81 -6.27
C GLN A 112 -8.79 19.92 -6.07
N ASP A 113 -7.88 19.77 -5.10
CA ASP A 113 -6.83 20.76 -4.86
C ASP A 113 -5.92 20.92 -6.09
N ALA A 114 -5.54 19.82 -6.73
CA ALA A 114 -4.73 19.84 -7.95
C ALA A 114 -5.44 20.52 -9.13
N ASN A 115 -6.75 20.38 -9.24
CA ASN A 115 -7.56 21.04 -10.27
C ASN A 115 -7.74 22.53 -10.01
N ASP A 116 -7.99 22.90 -8.74
CA ASP A 116 -8.32 24.28 -8.37
C ASP A 116 -7.07 25.19 -8.31
N LEU A 117 -5.91 24.62 -7.95
CA LEU A 117 -4.65 25.35 -7.78
C LEU A 117 -3.65 25.14 -8.92
N GLY A 118 -3.84 24.11 -9.73
CA GLY A 118 -2.93 23.79 -10.84
C GLY A 118 -3.17 24.64 -12.08
N ASP A 119 -2.10 24.90 -12.83
CA ASP A 119 -2.14 25.58 -14.13
C ASP A 119 -2.54 24.61 -15.28
N ASN A 120 -3.14 23.47 -14.97
CA ASN A 120 -3.44 22.44 -15.94
C ASN A 120 -4.74 22.78 -16.71
N PRO A 121 -4.73 22.75 -18.05
CA PRO A 121 -5.91 23.07 -18.86
C PRO A 121 -7.01 22.00 -18.78
N GLU A 122 -6.68 20.79 -18.38
CA GLU A 122 -7.59 19.64 -18.28
C GLU A 122 -7.65 19.13 -16.85
N PRO A 123 -8.83 18.73 -16.37
CA PRO A 123 -8.97 18.14 -15.04
C PRO A 123 -8.14 16.87 -14.86
N VAL A 124 -7.65 16.63 -13.65
CA VAL A 124 -6.99 15.36 -13.27
C VAL A 124 -7.96 14.21 -13.50
N LYS A 125 -7.54 13.26 -14.34
CA LYS A 125 -8.35 12.08 -14.67
C LYS A 125 -7.55 10.80 -14.64
N ASP A 126 -6.40 10.78 -15.27
CA ASP A 126 -5.56 9.61 -15.46
C ASP A 126 -4.47 9.56 -14.41
N VAL A 127 -4.47 8.51 -13.60
CA VAL A 127 -3.60 8.40 -12.43
C VAL A 127 -2.94 7.04 -12.32
N VAL A 128 -1.75 7.02 -11.74
CA VAL A 128 -1.16 5.84 -11.10
C VAL A 128 -1.21 6.07 -9.60
N ILE A 129 -1.71 5.09 -8.86
CA ILE A 129 -1.79 5.14 -7.39
C ILE A 129 -0.80 4.14 -6.81
N THR A 130 -0.14 4.49 -5.72
CA THR A 130 0.81 3.61 -5.05
C THR A 130 0.15 2.81 -3.92
N CYS A 131 0.71 1.65 -3.65
CA CYS A 131 0.37 0.85 -2.49
C CYS A 131 1.63 0.22 -1.88
N PRO A 132 1.60 -0.22 -0.61
CA PRO A 132 2.69 -0.96 0.00
C PRO A 132 3.08 -2.20 -0.82
N ALA A 133 4.36 -2.56 -0.78
CA ALA A 133 4.85 -3.70 -1.58
C ALA A 133 4.24 -5.04 -1.15
N TYR A 134 3.87 -5.18 0.09
CA TYR A 134 3.27 -6.40 0.66
C TYR A 134 1.74 -6.51 0.45
N PHE A 135 1.07 -5.50 -0.10
CA PHE A 135 -0.37 -5.61 -0.41
C PHE A 135 -0.64 -6.80 -1.31
N GLY A 136 -1.56 -7.67 -0.88
CA GLY A 136 -2.08 -8.79 -1.68
C GLY A 136 -3.06 -8.32 -2.76
N THR A 137 -3.65 -9.27 -3.44
CA THR A 137 -4.61 -9.00 -4.52
C THR A 137 -5.81 -8.17 -4.05
N LYS A 138 -6.34 -8.46 -2.87
CA LYS A 138 -7.52 -7.79 -2.31
C LYS A 138 -7.29 -6.30 -2.08
N GLU A 139 -6.24 -5.95 -1.35
CA GLU A 139 -5.90 -4.57 -1.02
C GLU A 139 -5.57 -3.75 -2.29
N ARG A 140 -4.91 -4.37 -3.28
CA ARG A 140 -4.63 -3.74 -4.57
C ARG A 140 -5.90 -3.43 -5.34
N MET A 141 -6.84 -4.37 -5.41
CA MET A 141 -8.14 -4.17 -6.05
C MET A 141 -8.95 -3.08 -5.34
N GLN A 142 -8.99 -3.08 -4.01
CA GLN A 142 -9.65 -2.03 -3.22
C GLN A 142 -9.00 -0.66 -3.45
N THR A 143 -7.66 -0.58 -3.55
CA THR A 143 -6.95 0.67 -3.86
C THR A 143 -7.31 1.19 -5.25
N LYS A 144 -7.41 0.30 -6.24
CA LYS A 144 -7.87 0.64 -7.60
C LYS A 144 -9.31 1.15 -7.59
N GLN A 145 -10.20 0.43 -6.91
CA GLN A 145 -11.61 0.82 -6.76
C GLN A 145 -11.77 2.17 -6.04
N ALA A 146 -10.93 2.48 -5.05
CA ALA A 146 -10.95 3.80 -4.41
C ALA A 146 -10.70 4.93 -5.43
N GLY A 147 -9.74 4.74 -6.34
CA GLY A 147 -9.52 5.68 -7.44
C GLY A 147 -10.73 5.79 -8.38
N GLU A 148 -11.30 4.67 -8.77
CA GLU A 148 -12.49 4.63 -9.66
C GLU A 148 -13.73 5.25 -9.00
N ILE A 149 -13.93 5.06 -7.70
CA ILE A 149 -15.00 5.71 -6.90
C ILE A 149 -14.78 7.23 -6.83
N ALA A 150 -13.53 7.67 -6.74
CA ALA A 150 -13.18 9.10 -6.81
C ALA A 150 -13.38 9.72 -8.21
N GLY A 151 -13.79 8.92 -9.22
CA GLY A 151 -14.01 9.36 -10.60
C GLY A 151 -12.76 9.37 -11.47
N LEU A 152 -11.69 8.69 -11.04
CA LEU A 152 -10.41 8.63 -11.72
C LEU A 152 -10.32 7.41 -12.65
N ASN A 153 -9.53 7.54 -13.71
CA ASN A 153 -9.09 6.42 -14.51
C ASN A 153 -7.74 5.94 -13.97
N VAL A 154 -7.74 4.82 -13.27
CA VAL A 154 -6.54 4.25 -12.66
C VAL A 154 -5.79 3.44 -13.70
N LEU A 155 -4.70 4.00 -14.23
CA LEU A 155 -3.86 3.38 -15.25
C LEU A 155 -3.12 2.16 -14.71
N ALA A 156 -2.63 2.25 -13.46
CA ALA A 156 -1.96 1.14 -12.77
C ALA A 156 -1.92 1.39 -11.26
N ILE A 157 -1.74 0.29 -10.51
CA ILE A 157 -1.32 0.29 -9.11
C ILE A 157 0.13 -0.17 -9.05
N ILE A 158 1.02 0.62 -8.41
CA ILE A 158 2.43 0.25 -8.27
C ILE A 158 2.88 0.26 -6.81
N ASN A 159 3.94 -0.50 -6.52
CA ASN A 159 4.50 -0.55 -5.17
C ASN A 159 5.22 0.75 -4.80
N GLU A 160 5.01 1.25 -3.59
CA GLU A 160 5.66 2.45 -3.03
C GLU A 160 7.19 2.42 -3.17
N PRO A 161 7.90 1.34 -2.75
CA PRO A 161 9.35 1.29 -2.92
C PRO A 161 9.79 1.22 -4.40
N THR A 162 8.96 0.66 -5.28
CA THR A 162 9.21 0.69 -6.72
C THR A 162 9.10 2.12 -7.26
N ALA A 163 8.09 2.86 -6.86
CA ALA A 163 7.94 4.27 -7.21
C ALA A 163 9.11 5.11 -6.69
N ALA A 164 9.51 4.93 -5.42
CA ALA A 164 10.68 5.57 -4.85
C ALA A 164 11.95 5.29 -5.66
N ALA A 165 12.13 4.04 -6.10
CA ALA A 165 13.23 3.62 -6.95
C ALA A 165 13.21 4.26 -8.33
N ILE A 166 12.04 4.43 -8.94
CA ILE A 166 11.90 5.14 -10.22
C ILE A 166 12.37 6.59 -10.05
N SER A 167 11.89 7.27 -9.00
CA SER A 167 12.32 8.64 -8.69
C SER A 167 13.84 8.76 -8.46
N TYR A 168 14.44 7.76 -7.83
CA TYR A 168 15.89 7.69 -7.63
C TYR A 168 16.64 7.30 -8.91
N GLY A 169 16.18 6.25 -9.60
CA GLY A 169 16.84 5.63 -10.75
C GLY A 169 16.91 6.53 -11.98
N MET A 170 16.00 7.49 -12.12
CA MET A 170 16.06 8.52 -13.18
C MET A 170 17.30 9.41 -13.08
N LYS A 171 17.99 9.41 -11.93
CA LYS A 171 19.19 10.22 -11.67
C LYS A 171 20.50 9.46 -11.89
N THR A 172 20.45 8.14 -12.14
CA THR A 172 21.64 7.31 -12.30
C THR A 172 21.60 6.45 -13.55
N THR A 173 22.75 6.39 -14.26
CA THR A 173 22.97 5.48 -15.39
C THR A 173 23.79 4.25 -15.00
N GLU A 174 24.27 4.20 -13.75
CA GLU A 174 25.11 3.12 -13.25
C GLU A 174 24.24 1.92 -12.81
N LYS A 175 24.80 0.71 -13.01
CA LYS A 175 24.20 -0.50 -12.44
C LYS A 175 24.41 -0.51 -10.94
N LYS A 176 23.32 -0.55 -10.17
CA LYS A 176 23.34 -0.56 -8.69
C LYS A 176 22.30 -1.50 -8.12
N THR A 177 22.61 -2.08 -6.98
CA THR A 177 21.62 -2.76 -6.14
C THR A 177 21.29 -1.83 -4.99
N VAL A 178 20.01 -1.46 -4.89
CA VAL A 178 19.51 -0.49 -3.92
C VAL A 178 18.56 -1.21 -2.97
N LEU A 179 18.73 -1.00 -1.67
CA LEU A 179 17.77 -1.39 -0.64
C LEU A 179 16.96 -0.15 -0.27
N VAL A 180 15.67 -0.16 -0.59
CA VAL A 180 14.71 0.85 -0.19
C VAL A 180 14.15 0.43 1.16
N TYR A 181 14.39 1.25 2.18
CA TYR A 181 13.86 1.12 3.52
C TYR A 181 12.81 2.20 3.70
N ASP A 182 11.54 1.82 3.62
CA ASP A 182 10.40 2.74 3.69
C ASP A 182 9.67 2.57 5.03
N LEU A 183 9.98 3.44 5.98
CA LEU A 183 9.26 3.53 7.24
C LEU A 183 8.27 4.70 7.17
N GLY A 184 7.05 4.37 6.78
CA GLY A 184 5.94 5.29 6.69
C GLY A 184 5.31 5.63 8.04
N GLY A 185 4.13 6.23 8.00
CA GLY A 185 3.36 6.53 9.22
C GLY A 185 2.65 5.31 9.79
N GLY A 186 2.24 4.37 8.94
CA GLY A 186 1.44 3.21 9.35
C GLY A 186 2.02 1.87 8.97
N THR A 187 2.97 1.82 8.05
CA THR A 187 3.51 0.61 7.45
C THR A 187 5.02 0.68 7.33
N PHE A 188 5.65 -0.47 7.31
CA PHE A 188 7.06 -0.64 7.03
C PHE A 188 7.24 -1.54 5.81
N ASP A 189 7.95 -1.06 4.81
CA ASP A 189 8.36 -1.80 3.63
C ASP A 189 9.89 -1.81 3.49
N VAL A 190 10.43 -2.95 3.11
CA VAL A 190 11.81 -3.07 2.69
C VAL A 190 11.89 -3.81 1.37
N THR A 191 12.56 -3.23 0.37
CA THR A 191 12.61 -3.79 -0.97
C THR A 191 14.02 -3.66 -1.55
N ILE A 192 14.54 -4.75 -2.07
CA ILE A 192 15.81 -4.76 -2.81
C ILE A 192 15.50 -4.74 -4.30
N ILE A 193 16.10 -3.78 -4.98
CA ILE A 193 15.96 -3.56 -6.41
C ILE A 193 17.31 -3.51 -7.09
N ASN A 194 17.36 -3.98 -8.33
CA ASN A 194 18.49 -3.76 -9.22
C ASN A 194 18.13 -2.71 -10.26
N VAL A 195 18.88 -1.61 -10.28
CA VAL A 195 18.74 -0.53 -11.25
C VAL A 195 19.85 -0.66 -12.27
N ASN A 196 19.51 -0.68 -13.56
CA ASN A 196 20.48 -0.79 -14.64
C ASN A 196 19.96 0.00 -15.86
N ASN A 197 20.55 1.18 -16.09
CA ASN A 197 20.24 2.03 -17.26
C ASN A 197 18.73 2.23 -17.49
N GLY A 198 18.00 2.62 -16.43
CA GLY A 198 16.55 2.86 -16.46
C GLY A 198 15.69 1.60 -16.36
N ALA A 199 16.27 0.39 -16.42
CA ALA A 199 15.57 -0.83 -16.07
C ALA A 199 15.62 -1.04 -14.55
N ILE A 200 14.46 -1.25 -13.95
CA ILE A 200 14.26 -1.48 -12.51
C ILE A 200 13.71 -2.89 -12.34
N LYS A 201 14.49 -3.74 -11.69
CA LYS A 201 14.04 -5.10 -11.34
C LYS A 201 13.94 -5.23 -9.84
N VAL A 202 12.75 -5.52 -9.33
CA VAL A 202 12.55 -5.91 -7.94
C VAL A 202 13.12 -7.32 -7.74
N ILE A 203 13.93 -7.51 -6.71
CA ILE A 203 14.60 -8.76 -6.38
C ILE A 203 13.89 -9.47 -5.24
N ALA A 204 13.64 -8.73 -4.17
CA ALA A 204 12.97 -9.23 -2.98
C ALA A 204 12.24 -8.07 -2.29
N THR A 205 11.13 -8.37 -1.65
CA THR A 205 10.36 -7.42 -0.85
C THR A 205 9.86 -8.11 0.41
N GLY A 206 9.63 -7.31 1.46
CA GLY A 206 9.05 -7.72 2.73
C GLY A 206 8.66 -6.49 3.53
N GLY A 207 8.11 -6.69 4.72
CA GLY A 207 7.68 -5.58 5.56
C GLY A 207 6.69 -6.01 6.63
N ASP A 208 6.01 -5.02 7.21
CA ASP A 208 4.97 -5.22 8.21
C ASP A 208 3.84 -4.20 8.03
N HIS A 209 2.59 -4.71 7.91
CA HIS A 209 1.37 -3.93 7.68
C HIS A 209 0.98 -3.02 8.85
N HIS A 210 1.43 -3.38 10.06
CA HIS A 210 1.02 -2.75 11.30
C HIS A 210 2.21 -2.12 12.05
N LEU A 211 3.32 -1.88 11.34
CA LEU A 211 4.51 -1.26 11.89
C LEU A 211 4.82 0.05 11.17
N GLY A 212 4.71 1.17 11.87
CA GLY A 212 4.99 2.50 11.31
C GLY A 212 5.02 3.57 12.38
N GLY A 213 5.21 4.82 11.99
CA GLY A 213 5.36 5.95 12.90
C GLY A 213 4.29 6.11 13.98
N VAL A 214 3.06 5.63 13.71
CA VAL A 214 1.94 5.60 14.66
C VAL A 214 2.23 4.69 15.86
N ASP A 215 3.01 3.63 15.68
CA ASP A 215 3.35 2.72 16.77
C ASP A 215 4.37 3.38 17.70
N TRP A 216 5.32 4.16 17.15
CA TRP A 216 6.19 5.06 17.94
C TRP A 216 5.39 6.13 18.69
N ASP A 217 4.38 6.73 18.04
CA ASP A 217 3.50 7.70 18.68
C ASP A 217 2.70 7.07 19.81
N THR A 218 2.26 5.82 19.65
CA THR A 218 1.49 5.09 20.67
C THR A 218 2.32 4.83 21.93
N GLU A 219 3.58 4.39 21.77
CA GLU A 219 4.47 4.21 22.93
C GLU A 219 4.71 5.51 23.68
N LEU A 220 4.95 6.58 22.93
CA LEU A 220 5.15 7.90 23.55
C LEU A 220 3.84 8.41 24.20
N ALA A 221 2.68 8.18 23.59
CA ALA A 221 1.39 8.56 24.16
C ALA A 221 1.07 7.77 25.45
N ASN A 222 1.42 6.47 25.51
CA ASN A 222 1.30 5.68 26.73
C ASN A 222 2.17 6.26 27.86
N PHE A 223 3.43 6.59 27.57
CA PHE A 223 4.30 7.25 28.52
C PHE A 223 3.74 8.61 28.98
N MET A 224 3.15 9.38 28.07
CA MET A 224 2.50 10.65 28.41
C MET A 224 1.27 10.45 29.31
N LEU A 225 0.47 9.41 29.07
CA LEU A 225 -0.69 9.06 29.90
C LEU A 225 -0.27 8.70 31.34
N ASP A 226 0.78 7.89 31.49
CA ASP A 226 1.30 7.50 32.79
C ASP A 226 1.75 8.74 33.60
N ASN A 227 2.50 9.63 32.98
CA ASN A 227 2.93 10.90 33.62
C ASN A 227 1.74 11.80 33.96
N PHE A 228 0.72 11.88 33.09
CA PHE A 228 -0.49 12.65 33.35
C PHE A 228 -1.26 12.08 34.55
N ASN A 229 -1.43 10.78 34.62
CA ASN A 229 -2.10 10.10 35.72
C ASN A 229 -1.34 10.27 37.04
N GLU A 230 -0.02 10.09 37.04
CA GLU A 230 0.81 10.26 38.22
C GLU A 230 0.74 11.67 38.81
N GLN A 231 0.89 12.71 37.96
CA GLN A 231 0.88 14.11 38.41
C GLN A 231 -0.49 14.56 38.91
N ASN A 232 -1.57 13.96 38.43
CA ASN A 232 -2.94 14.37 38.76
C ASN A 232 -3.65 13.39 39.71
N GLY A 233 -3.05 12.25 40.08
CA GLY A 233 -3.67 11.22 40.90
C GLY A 233 -4.91 10.62 40.22
N THR A 234 -4.86 10.45 38.91
CA THR A 234 -5.96 9.91 38.09
C THR A 234 -5.60 8.50 37.56
N SER A 235 -6.58 7.81 36.97
CA SER A 235 -6.42 6.49 36.37
C SER A 235 -7.11 6.41 35.01
N TYR A 236 -6.92 7.42 34.17
CA TYR A 236 -7.40 7.40 32.80
C TYR A 236 -6.70 6.30 32.00
N THR A 237 -7.39 5.77 30.99
CA THR A 237 -6.88 4.76 30.05
C THR A 237 -7.02 5.25 28.63
N MET A 238 -6.37 4.57 27.69
CA MET A 238 -6.50 4.81 26.24
C MET A 238 -7.89 4.47 25.69
N ASP A 239 -8.78 3.91 26.48
CA ASP A 239 -10.20 3.72 26.11
C ASP A 239 -10.97 5.04 26.07
N ASN A 240 -10.48 6.08 26.75
CA ASN A 240 -11.01 7.43 26.60
C ASN A 240 -10.51 8.02 25.28
N GLU A 241 -11.38 8.08 24.29
CA GLU A 241 -11.02 8.45 22.92
C GLU A 241 -10.51 9.90 22.79
N GLU A 242 -11.14 10.86 23.46
CA GLU A 242 -10.70 12.25 23.41
C GLU A 242 -9.28 12.41 23.99
N LEU A 243 -9.02 11.78 25.14
CA LEU A 243 -7.68 11.80 25.74
C LEU A 243 -6.69 11.05 24.87
N LYS A 244 -7.05 9.85 24.36
CA LYS A 244 -6.21 9.06 23.47
C LYS A 244 -5.73 9.87 22.26
N TYR A 245 -6.65 10.49 21.54
CA TYR A 245 -6.28 11.25 20.35
C TYR A 245 -5.56 12.57 20.69
N THR A 246 -5.88 13.20 21.82
CA THR A 246 -5.10 14.33 22.34
C THR A 246 -3.65 13.93 22.56
N LEU A 247 -3.41 12.78 23.20
CA LEU A 247 -2.06 12.25 23.46
C LEU A 247 -1.35 11.82 22.19
N LEU A 248 -2.03 11.16 21.24
CA LEU A 248 -1.42 10.74 19.98
C LEU A 248 -0.99 11.93 19.11
N LEU A 249 -1.79 12.99 19.02
CA LEU A 249 -1.43 14.20 18.28
C LEU A 249 -0.23 14.93 18.92
N GLU A 250 -0.20 14.99 20.26
CA GLU A 250 0.95 15.55 20.99
C GLU A 250 2.18 14.66 20.81
N ALA A 251 2.04 13.32 20.88
CA ALA A 251 3.13 12.37 20.69
C ALA A 251 3.75 12.50 19.29
N GLU A 252 2.94 12.56 18.22
CA GLU A 252 3.44 12.80 16.86
C GLU A 252 4.23 14.11 16.79
N THR A 253 3.71 15.17 17.41
CA THR A 253 4.38 16.46 17.46
C THR A 253 5.74 16.37 18.18
N LYS A 254 5.81 15.65 19.31
CA LYS A 254 7.07 15.49 20.07
C LYS A 254 8.05 14.55 19.36
N LYS A 255 7.57 13.46 18.73
CA LYS A 255 8.39 12.60 17.87
C LYS A 255 9.11 13.42 16.78
N LYS A 256 8.38 14.30 16.08
CA LYS A 256 8.96 15.21 15.07
C LYS A 256 9.96 16.18 15.70
N GLN A 257 9.67 16.74 16.89
CA GLN A 257 10.61 17.60 17.60
C GLN A 257 11.88 16.86 18.03
N LEU A 258 11.77 15.64 18.54
CA LEU A 258 12.88 14.79 18.95
C LEU A 258 13.77 14.35 17.78
N SER A 259 13.28 14.39 16.55
CA SER A 259 14.12 14.18 15.37
C SER A 259 15.13 15.32 15.15
N ALA A 260 14.81 16.55 15.61
CA ALA A 260 15.68 17.72 15.48
C ALA A 260 16.34 18.16 16.81
N LYS A 261 15.78 17.79 17.98
CA LYS A 261 16.20 18.23 19.31
C LYS A 261 16.46 17.04 20.22
N GLU A 262 17.34 17.22 21.21
CA GLU A 262 17.63 16.20 22.21
C GLU A 262 16.51 16.03 23.26
N VAL A 263 15.72 17.09 23.50
CA VAL A 263 14.66 17.12 24.51
C VAL A 263 13.43 17.82 23.95
N ALA A 264 12.26 17.25 24.20
CA ALA A 264 10.95 17.85 23.93
C ALA A 264 10.19 18.11 25.24
N LYS A 265 9.52 19.27 25.33
CA LYS A 265 8.67 19.64 26.47
C LYS A 265 7.23 19.29 26.18
N CYS A 266 6.63 18.49 27.05
CA CYS A 266 5.23 18.11 26.98
C CYS A 266 4.39 18.96 27.93
N ASN A 267 3.23 19.40 27.46
CA ASN A 267 2.22 20.10 28.24
C ASN A 267 0.84 19.58 27.86
N ILE A 268 0.35 18.64 28.63
CA ILE A 268 -0.92 17.95 28.37
C ILE A 268 -2.00 18.59 29.22
N GLN A 269 -3.12 18.89 28.62
CA GLN A 269 -4.30 19.42 29.28
C GLN A 269 -5.52 18.57 28.93
N TYR A 270 -6.22 18.09 29.93
CA TYR A 270 -7.44 17.32 29.76
C TYR A 270 -8.30 17.38 31.03
N ASP A 271 -9.61 17.50 30.87
CA ASP A 271 -10.60 17.51 31.97
C ASP A 271 -10.23 18.47 33.12
N GLY A 272 -9.81 19.71 32.78
CA GLY A 272 -9.43 20.74 33.76
C GLY A 272 -8.13 20.47 34.52
N LYS A 273 -7.39 19.41 34.17
CA LYS A 273 -6.11 19.00 34.74
C LYS A 273 -4.97 19.27 33.76
N SER A 274 -3.75 19.32 34.26
CA SER A 274 -2.57 19.49 33.41
C SER A 274 -1.39 18.67 33.91
N ALA A 275 -0.53 18.22 33.01
CA ALA A 275 0.76 17.64 33.33
C ALA A 275 1.86 18.29 32.50
N ARG A 276 3.04 18.51 33.12
CA ARG A 276 4.22 19.08 32.46
C ARG A 276 5.44 18.24 32.78
N PHE A 277 6.14 17.80 31.74
CA PHE A 277 7.36 17.00 31.86
C PHE A 277 8.20 17.15 30.59
N GLU A 278 9.38 16.58 30.62
CA GLU A 278 10.30 16.55 29.48
C GLU A 278 10.52 15.11 29.03
N VAL A 279 10.67 14.91 27.71
CA VAL A 279 11.06 13.64 27.11
C VAL A 279 12.38 13.86 26.39
N SER A 280 13.40 13.08 26.75
CA SER A 280 14.66 13.07 26.00
C SER A 280 14.56 12.13 24.79
N ARG A 281 15.38 12.38 23.77
CA ARG A 281 15.53 11.47 22.61
C ARG A 281 15.97 10.08 23.07
N GLU A 282 16.90 10.00 24.03
CA GLU A 282 17.37 8.72 24.56
C GLU A 282 16.24 7.91 25.19
N LEU A 283 15.36 8.53 25.99
CA LEU A 283 14.18 7.88 26.53
C LEU A 283 13.23 7.43 25.44
N PHE A 284 12.96 8.27 24.44
CA PHE A 284 12.13 7.92 23.29
C PHE A 284 12.70 6.74 22.52
N ASP A 285 14.02 6.71 22.27
CA ASP A 285 14.71 5.61 21.61
C ASP A 285 14.58 4.30 22.41
N GLN A 286 14.63 4.36 23.75
CA GLN A 286 14.42 3.21 24.63
C GLN A 286 12.98 2.67 24.59
N LEU A 287 11.99 3.58 24.67
CA LEU A 287 10.56 3.23 24.61
C LEU A 287 10.18 2.51 23.31
N THR A 288 10.84 2.86 22.22
CA THR A 288 10.49 2.42 20.87
C THR A 288 11.48 1.40 20.27
N ALA A 289 12.43 0.90 21.08
CA ALA A 289 13.49 0.00 20.62
C ALA A 289 12.96 -1.29 19.96
N ALA A 290 11.88 -1.86 20.50
CA ALA A 290 11.29 -3.09 19.97
C ALA A 290 10.74 -2.91 18.54
N HIS A 291 10.13 -1.77 18.25
CA HIS A 291 9.64 -1.45 16.90
C HIS A 291 10.79 -1.31 15.91
N LEU A 292 11.87 -0.64 16.32
CA LEU A 292 13.06 -0.50 15.48
C LEU A 292 13.72 -1.87 15.21
N ASP A 293 13.85 -2.73 16.24
CA ASP A 293 14.40 -4.08 16.08
C ASP A 293 13.58 -4.93 15.10
N ALA A 294 12.24 -4.82 15.14
CA ALA A 294 11.36 -5.52 14.18
C ALA A 294 11.63 -5.09 12.72
N THR A 295 11.89 -3.81 12.47
CA THR A 295 12.27 -3.34 11.11
C THR A 295 13.62 -3.89 10.66
N ILE A 296 14.59 -3.99 11.57
CA ILE A 296 15.91 -4.56 11.28
C ILE A 296 15.79 -6.05 10.95
N ASP A 297 14.99 -6.81 11.70
CA ASP A 297 14.78 -8.23 11.47
C ASP A 297 14.10 -8.51 10.12
N ALA A 298 13.10 -7.71 9.75
CA ALA A 298 12.49 -7.79 8.42
C ALA A 298 13.51 -7.45 7.31
N THR A 299 14.36 -6.44 7.54
CA THR A 299 15.42 -6.06 6.58
C THR A 299 16.43 -7.20 6.38
N ARG A 300 16.86 -7.90 7.46
CA ARG A 300 17.76 -9.05 7.34
C ARG A 300 17.15 -10.17 6.49
N LYS A 301 15.87 -10.51 6.71
CA LYS A 301 15.17 -11.55 5.94
C LYS A 301 15.14 -11.22 4.43
N VAL A 302 14.86 -9.98 4.07
CA VAL A 302 14.84 -9.57 2.65
C VAL A 302 16.24 -9.61 2.02
N ILE A 303 17.28 -9.25 2.79
CA ILE A 303 18.67 -9.40 2.35
C ILE A 303 19.03 -10.87 2.12
N GLU A 304 18.59 -11.79 3.00
CA GLU A 304 18.82 -13.24 2.83
C GLU A 304 18.15 -13.74 1.54
N ILE A 305 16.89 -13.42 1.29
CA ILE A 305 16.19 -13.79 0.05
C ILE A 305 16.92 -13.25 -1.20
N ALA A 306 17.43 -12.02 -1.14
CA ALA A 306 18.17 -11.45 -2.25
C ALA A 306 19.50 -12.17 -2.49
N LYS A 307 20.21 -12.57 -1.43
CA LYS A 307 21.46 -13.35 -1.51
C LYS A 307 21.24 -14.73 -2.12
N GLU A 308 20.16 -15.43 -1.75
CA GLU A 308 19.76 -16.72 -2.35
C GLU A 308 19.52 -16.60 -3.86
N LYS A 309 19.02 -15.44 -4.32
CA LYS A 309 18.85 -15.12 -5.74
C LYS A 309 20.14 -14.63 -6.43
N GLY A 310 21.28 -14.68 -5.74
CA GLY A 310 22.60 -14.32 -6.29
C GLY A 310 22.98 -12.84 -6.24
N TYR A 311 22.22 -12.02 -5.49
CA TYR A 311 22.51 -10.60 -5.29
C TYR A 311 23.30 -10.42 -3.99
N ASN A 312 24.62 -10.66 -4.06
CA ASN A 312 25.55 -10.60 -2.92
C ASN A 312 26.39 -9.32 -2.87
N ASP A 313 26.12 -8.37 -3.75
CA ASP A 313 26.86 -7.11 -3.83
C ASP A 313 26.53 -6.18 -2.65
N GLU A 314 27.30 -5.12 -2.48
CA GLU A 314 26.98 -4.05 -1.55
C GLU A 314 25.67 -3.35 -1.95
N TYR A 315 24.79 -3.16 -0.97
CA TYR A 315 23.54 -2.44 -1.17
C TYR A 315 23.70 -0.96 -0.87
N GLU A 316 23.20 -0.11 -1.75
CA GLU A 316 22.99 1.30 -1.42
C GLU A 316 21.66 1.43 -0.66
N PHE A 317 21.73 1.87 0.61
CA PHE A 317 20.53 2.01 1.46
C PHE A 317 19.86 3.36 1.22
N LEU A 318 18.58 3.32 0.84
CA LEU A 318 17.76 4.47 0.54
C LEU A 318 16.62 4.57 1.56
N LEU A 319 16.62 5.66 2.35
CA LEU A 319 15.61 5.93 3.36
C LEU A 319 14.45 6.72 2.75
N VAL A 320 13.26 6.13 2.85
CA VAL A 320 11.99 6.65 2.37
C VAL A 320 10.98 6.63 3.52
N GLY A 321 9.88 7.36 3.39
CA GLY A 321 8.88 7.49 4.43
C GLY A 321 9.26 8.49 5.52
N GLY A 322 8.27 9.25 6.01
CA GLY A 322 8.48 10.34 6.96
C GLY A 322 9.08 9.88 8.29
N SER A 323 8.77 8.66 8.75
CA SER A 323 9.27 8.12 10.01
C SER A 323 10.73 7.66 9.94
N SER A 324 11.27 7.43 8.75
CA SER A 324 12.71 7.18 8.55
C SER A 324 13.59 8.36 8.96
N ARG A 325 13.02 9.54 9.12
CA ARG A 325 13.72 10.75 9.60
C ARG A 325 14.12 10.70 11.08
N MET A 326 13.59 9.74 11.86
CA MET A 326 14.01 9.54 13.25
C MET A 326 15.49 9.16 13.31
N PRO A 327 16.35 9.88 14.08
CA PRO A 327 17.80 9.64 14.10
C PRO A 327 18.19 8.21 14.46
N GLN A 328 17.40 7.54 15.32
CA GLN A 328 17.61 6.15 15.71
C GLN A 328 17.60 5.19 14.51
N VAL A 329 16.78 5.47 13.47
CA VAL A 329 16.64 4.62 12.28
C VAL A 329 17.95 4.57 11.49
N LYS A 330 18.43 5.74 11.03
CA LYS A 330 19.69 5.80 10.28
C LYS A 330 20.85 5.25 11.11
N LYS A 331 20.96 5.65 12.36
CA LYS A 331 22.02 5.18 13.27
C LYS A 331 22.05 3.66 13.40
N ARG A 332 20.89 3.05 13.56
CA ARG A 332 20.77 1.59 13.72
C ARG A 332 21.09 0.85 12.43
N LEU A 333 20.63 1.34 11.28
CA LEU A 333 20.95 0.76 9.97
C LEU A 333 22.44 0.83 9.67
N ASP A 334 23.06 2.01 9.84
CA ASP A 334 24.49 2.20 9.59
C ASP A 334 25.35 1.27 10.47
N GLN A 335 24.95 1.09 11.74
CA GLN A 335 25.66 0.20 12.67
C GLN A 335 25.47 -1.29 12.35
N GLU A 336 24.24 -1.70 11.97
CA GLU A 336 23.90 -3.11 11.75
C GLU A 336 24.46 -3.63 10.43
N PHE A 337 24.35 -2.82 9.37
CA PHE A 337 24.69 -3.27 8.03
C PHE A 337 26.02 -2.67 7.50
N GLY A 338 26.70 -1.84 8.31
CA GLY A 338 27.95 -1.20 7.90
C GLY A 338 27.80 -0.26 6.69
N CYS A 339 26.64 0.34 6.53
CA CYS A 339 26.31 1.20 5.40
C CYS A 339 26.34 2.69 5.78
N ASP A 340 26.15 3.56 4.78
CA ASP A 340 25.81 4.98 4.94
C ASP A 340 24.47 5.22 4.27
N ALA A 341 23.38 4.99 5.03
CA ALA A 341 22.02 5.11 4.52
C ALA A 341 21.70 6.57 4.14
N LYS A 342 21.09 6.75 2.96
CA LYS A 342 20.84 8.08 2.38
C LYS A 342 19.35 8.37 2.31
N PHE A 343 18.99 9.63 2.55
CA PHE A 343 17.64 10.12 2.30
C PHE A 343 17.45 10.49 0.83
N ASN A 344 16.32 10.10 0.25
CA ASN A 344 15.91 10.54 -1.09
C ASN A 344 14.49 11.10 -1.04
N ASP A 345 14.37 12.37 -0.63
CA ASP A 345 13.10 13.08 -0.61
C ASP A 345 11.95 12.24 0.01
N PRO A 346 12.10 11.84 1.28
CA PRO A 346 11.35 10.72 1.86
C PRO A 346 9.83 10.90 1.90
N ASP A 347 9.34 12.13 1.77
CA ASP A 347 7.91 12.43 1.80
C ASP A 347 7.29 12.54 0.39
N GLN A 348 8.08 12.62 -0.68
CA GLN A 348 7.61 12.96 -2.02
C GLN A 348 8.08 12.00 -3.13
N CYS A 349 9.18 11.26 -2.89
CA CYS A 349 9.79 10.44 -3.94
C CYS A 349 8.84 9.37 -4.48
N VAL A 350 7.92 8.87 -3.65
CA VAL A 350 6.90 7.88 -4.02
C VAL A 350 5.93 8.46 -5.04
N ALA A 351 5.31 9.61 -4.75
CA ALA A 351 4.40 10.26 -5.69
C ALA A 351 5.11 10.71 -6.98
N LYS A 352 6.34 11.24 -6.88
CA LYS A 352 7.16 11.61 -8.04
C LYS A 352 7.46 10.42 -8.94
N GLY A 353 7.82 9.29 -8.35
CA GLY A 353 8.04 8.05 -9.09
C GLY A 353 6.78 7.50 -9.74
N ALA A 354 5.64 7.59 -9.05
CA ALA A 354 4.34 7.23 -9.61
C ALA A 354 3.96 8.11 -10.81
N ALA A 355 4.26 9.42 -10.77
CA ALA A 355 4.00 10.33 -11.91
C ALA A 355 4.89 9.99 -13.12
N ILE A 356 6.16 9.66 -12.89
CA ILE A 356 7.06 9.20 -13.94
C ILE A 356 6.55 7.88 -14.55
N TYR A 357 6.09 6.96 -13.71
CA TYR A 357 5.51 5.69 -14.18
C TYR A 357 4.22 5.92 -14.97
N ALA A 358 3.32 6.79 -14.49
CA ALA A 358 2.09 7.17 -15.19
C ALA A 358 2.36 7.70 -16.61
N MET A 359 3.39 8.53 -16.76
CA MET A 359 3.80 9.04 -18.07
C MET A 359 4.31 7.90 -19.00
N ASN A 360 5.04 6.92 -18.46
CA ASN A 360 5.49 5.76 -19.25
C ASN A 360 4.32 4.87 -19.67
N GLU A 361 3.34 4.62 -18.79
CA GLU A 361 2.13 3.84 -19.09
C GLU A 361 1.27 4.52 -20.15
N ALA A 362 1.00 5.80 -20.00
CA ALA A 362 0.23 6.57 -21.00
C ALA A 362 0.90 6.55 -22.38
N TYR A 363 2.23 6.65 -22.41
CA TYR A 363 2.99 6.53 -23.65
C TYR A 363 2.88 5.12 -24.27
N SER A 364 3.00 4.07 -23.45
CA SER A 364 2.89 2.68 -23.91
C SER A 364 1.51 2.41 -24.51
N GLN A 365 0.44 2.85 -23.84
CA GLN A 365 -0.95 2.76 -24.33
C GLN A 365 -1.12 3.51 -25.67
N ALA A 366 -0.61 4.74 -25.74
CA ALA A 366 -0.69 5.53 -26.99
C ALA A 366 0.07 4.88 -28.17
N VAL A 367 1.19 4.16 -27.89
CA VAL A 367 1.91 3.38 -28.90
C VAL A 367 1.10 2.17 -29.36
N GLU A 368 0.43 1.48 -28.44
CA GLU A 368 -0.44 0.35 -28.76
C GLU A 368 -1.66 0.80 -29.59
N GLU A 369 -2.32 1.88 -29.20
CA GLU A 369 -3.43 2.50 -29.96
C GLU A 369 -2.99 2.90 -31.38
N TYR A 370 -1.79 3.44 -31.55
CA TYR A 370 -1.25 3.76 -32.86
C TYR A 370 -0.99 2.51 -33.71
N ASN A 371 -0.44 1.47 -33.09
CA ASN A 371 -0.15 0.21 -33.81
C ASN A 371 -1.41 -0.56 -34.18
N SER A 372 -2.48 -0.48 -33.38
CA SER A 372 -3.80 -1.09 -33.68
C SER A 372 -4.62 -0.27 -34.69
N GLY A 373 -4.26 0.98 -34.93
CA GLY A 373 -4.99 1.88 -35.82
C GLY A 373 -6.11 2.68 -35.15
N ASP A 374 -6.18 2.63 -33.82
CA ASP A 374 -7.16 3.39 -33.01
C ASP A 374 -6.71 4.84 -32.79
N ARG A 375 -5.46 5.15 -33.14
CA ARG A 375 -4.89 6.50 -33.10
C ARG A 375 -4.22 6.85 -34.42
N ASP A 376 -4.54 8.01 -34.97
CA ASP A 376 -4.01 8.46 -36.27
C ASP A 376 -2.56 8.96 -36.18
N GLU A 377 -2.17 9.57 -35.05
CA GLU A 377 -0.87 10.21 -34.88
C GLU A 377 0.08 9.35 -34.03
N LYS A 378 1.30 9.18 -34.54
CA LYS A 378 2.35 8.46 -33.79
C LYS A 378 2.75 9.27 -32.55
N PRO A 379 2.72 8.66 -31.34
CA PRO A 379 3.14 9.33 -30.12
C PRO A 379 4.58 9.83 -30.23
N GLN A 380 4.84 11.05 -29.75
CA GLN A 380 6.20 11.55 -29.64
C GLN A 380 6.97 10.74 -28.60
N ALA A 381 8.22 10.37 -28.91
CA ALA A 381 9.06 9.65 -27.97
C ALA A 381 9.30 10.49 -26.72
N LEU A 382 9.11 9.88 -25.54
CA LEU A 382 9.45 10.50 -24.26
C LEU A 382 10.92 10.91 -24.25
N LYS A 383 11.19 12.12 -23.81
CA LYS A 383 12.57 12.61 -23.58
C LYS A 383 13.00 12.08 -22.21
N GLY A 384 14.02 11.25 -22.19
CA GLY A 384 14.57 10.71 -20.94
C GLY A 384 14.56 9.18 -20.87
N PRO A 385 15.19 8.60 -19.84
CA PRO A 385 15.21 7.17 -19.64
C PRO A 385 13.82 6.64 -19.33
N ARG A 386 13.42 5.59 -20.02
CA ARG A 386 12.17 4.89 -19.75
C ARG A 386 12.38 3.96 -18.54
N ALA A 387 11.57 4.10 -17.53
CA ALA A 387 11.54 3.15 -16.43
C ALA A 387 10.84 1.85 -16.89
N ARG A 388 11.63 0.82 -17.18
CA ARG A 388 11.08 -0.53 -17.37
C ARG A 388 11.11 -1.26 -16.04
N VAL A 389 9.94 -1.49 -15.48
CA VAL A 389 9.80 -2.13 -14.16
C VAL A 389 9.45 -3.60 -14.33
N VAL A 390 10.15 -4.46 -13.60
CA VAL A 390 9.78 -5.87 -13.39
C VAL A 390 9.58 -6.05 -11.89
N ASN A 391 8.32 -6.18 -11.50
CA ASN A 391 7.92 -6.41 -10.11
C ASN A 391 8.01 -7.90 -9.73
N VAL A 392 7.75 -8.19 -8.45
CA VAL A 392 7.57 -9.55 -7.91
C VAL A 392 6.23 -9.66 -7.19
N THR A 393 5.77 -10.90 -7.01
CA THR A 393 4.60 -11.18 -6.18
C THR A 393 4.86 -10.83 -4.72
N SER A 394 3.86 -10.25 -4.06
CA SER A 394 3.91 -9.91 -2.62
C SER A 394 3.55 -11.09 -1.72
N LYS A 395 2.71 -11.99 -2.21
CA LYS A 395 2.17 -13.13 -1.48
C LYS A 395 2.42 -14.43 -2.23
N THR A 396 2.36 -15.53 -1.49
CA THR A 396 2.26 -16.87 -2.03
C THR A 396 0.80 -17.23 -2.19
N TYR A 397 0.45 -17.82 -3.32
CA TYR A 397 -0.92 -18.21 -3.67
C TYR A 397 -1.02 -19.71 -3.88
N GLY A 398 -2.11 -20.32 -3.37
CA GLY A 398 -2.34 -21.75 -3.47
C GLY A 398 -3.80 -22.14 -3.38
N THR A 399 -4.06 -23.45 -3.47
CA THR A 399 -5.40 -24.04 -3.33
C THR A 399 -5.36 -25.23 -2.36
N ASP A 400 -6.48 -25.52 -1.72
CA ASP A 400 -6.61 -26.66 -0.83
C ASP A 400 -6.75 -27.98 -1.59
N PHE A 401 -6.26 -29.04 -0.97
CA PHE A 401 -6.52 -30.42 -1.37
C PHE A 401 -6.42 -31.34 -0.16
N THR A 402 -6.85 -32.58 -0.34
CA THR A 402 -6.69 -33.62 0.69
C THR A 402 -5.44 -34.44 0.42
N ASP A 403 -4.48 -34.45 1.35
CA ASP A 403 -3.24 -35.21 1.22
C ASP A 403 -3.47 -36.74 1.27
N GLY A 404 -2.39 -37.52 1.08
CA GLY A 404 -2.45 -38.97 1.12
C GLY A 404 -2.89 -39.57 2.47
N ASP A 405 -2.81 -38.80 3.54
CA ASP A 405 -3.23 -39.17 4.91
C ASP A 405 -4.67 -38.70 5.22
N GLY A 406 -5.33 -38.04 4.28
CA GLY A 406 -6.70 -37.53 4.43
C GLY A 406 -6.80 -36.17 5.15
N ARG A 407 -5.69 -35.41 5.27
CA ARG A 407 -5.67 -34.10 5.93
C ARG A 407 -5.88 -32.98 4.91
N PRO A 408 -6.64 -31.93 5.24
CA PRO A 408 -6.73 -30.75 4.41
C PRO A 408 -5.42 -29.94 4.50
N VAL A 409 -4.79 -29.65 3.39
CA VAL A 409 -3.58 -28.85 3.25
C VAL A 409 -3.72 -27.90 2.07
N VAL A 410 -2.99 -26.80 2.09
CA VAL A 410 -2.88 -25.87 0.96
C VAL A 410 -1.62 -26.18 0.18
N LYS A 411 -1.77 -26.41 -1.13
CA LYS A 411 -0.65 -26.51 -2.06
C LYS A 411 -0.36 -25.14 -2.64
N ASN A 412 0.82 -24.64 -2.36
CA ASN A 412 1.31 -23.38 -2.88
C ASN A 412 1.73 -23.55 -4.35
N ILE A 413 1.23 -22.66 -5.22
CA ILE A 413 1.38 -22.75 -6.68
C ILE A 413 2.25 -21.61 -7.22
N ILE A 414 2.04 -20.38 -6.72
CA ILE A 414 2.89 -19.22 -7.01
C ILE A 414 3.46 -18.74 -5.70
N PHE A 415 4.77 -18.62 -5.60
CA PHE A 415 5.47 -18.18 -4.40
C PHE A 415 5.71 -16.67 -4.38
N ALA A 416 5.70 -16.09 -3.20
CA ALA A 416 6.11 -14.70 -2.97
C ALA A 416 7.52 -14.47 -3.56
N ASN A 417 7.76 -13.24 -4.00
CA ASN A 417 9.00 -12.86 -4.68
C ASN A 417 9.24 -13.53 -6.05
N SER A 418 8.22 -14.14 -6.68
CA SER A 418 8.27 -14.57 -8.08
C SER A 418 8.16 -13.36 -9.02
N SER A 419 8.94 -13.33 -10.10
CA SER A 419 8.91 -12.20 -11.07
C SER A 419 7.57 -12.12 -11.79
N LEU A 420 7.02 -10.92 -11.94
CA LEU A 420 5.76 -10.67 -12.62
C LEU A 420 5.96 -10.31 -14.11
N PRO A 421 5.01 -10.67 -14.98
CA PRO A 421 3.86 -11.53 -14.71
C PRO A 421 4.30 -12.98 -14.52
N THR A 422 3.53 -13.77 -13.78
CA THR A 422 3.83 -15.18 -13.54
C THR A 422 2.59 -16.05 -13.65
N LYS A 423 2.77 -17.29 -14.09
CA LYS A 423 1.71 -18.24 -14.32
C LYS A 423 2.19 -19.65 -14.02
N ASN A 424 1.48 -20.36 -13.18
CA ASN A 424 1.74 -21.75 -12.87
C ASN A 424 0.45 -22.55 -12.83
N GLU A 425 0.56 -23.86 -13.10
CA GLU A 425 -0.56 -24.78 -13.19
C GLU A 425 -0.27 -26.01 -12.34
N GLU A 426 -1.31 -26.49 -11.65
CA GLU A 426 -1.28 -27.75 -10.90
C GLU A 426 -2.43 -28.65 -11.31
N THR A 427 -2.20 -29.97 -11.26
CA THR A 427 -3.19 -30.98 -11.63
C THR A 427 -3.65 -31.74 -10.39
N PHE A 428 -4.94 -31.69 -10.14
CA PHE A 428 -5.66 -32.47 -9.14
C PHE A 428 -6.52 -33.55 -9.84
N SER A 429 -7.28 -34.33 -9.08
CA SER A 429 -8.17 -35.33 -9.66
C SER A 429 -9.47 -35.46 -8.90
N THR A 430 -10.53 -35.89 -9.60
CA THR A 430 -11.82 -36.23 -9.01
C THR A 430 -11.68 -37.34 -7.97
N MET A 431 -12.34 -37.21 -6.82
CA MET A 431 -12.26 -38.17 -5.71
C MET A 431 -13.19 -39.38 -5.85
N TYR A 432 -14.29 -39.24 -6.59
CA TYR A 432 -15.30 -40.28 -6.81
C TYR A 432 -15.95 -40.16 -8.19
N ASP A 433 -16.60 -41.25 -8.62
CA ASP A 433 -17.32 -41.28 -9.91
C ASP A 433 -18.51 -40.33 -9.92
N ASN A 434 -18.74 -39.69 -11.04
CA ASN A 434 -19.84 -38.76 -11.26
C ASN A 434 -19.82 -37.53 -10.30
N GLN A 435 -18.64 -37.06 -9.90
CA GLN A 435 -18.48 -35.86 -9.12
C GLN A 435 -19.04 -34.65 -9.90
N LYS A 436 -20.03 -33.99 -9.33
CA LYS A 436 -20.74 -32.84 -9.92
C LYS A 436 -20.28 -31.50 -9.42
N HIS A 437 -19.72 -31.50 -8.23
CA HIS A 437 -19.25 -30.27 -7.57
C HIS A 437 -17.75 -30.38 -7.33
N ILE A 438 -17.05 -29.35 -7.74
CA ILE A 438 -15.62 -29.17 -7.50
C ILE A 438 -15.51 -27.87 -6.72
N SER A 439 -15.05 -27.95 -5.47
CA SER A 439 -14.72 -26.76 -4.69
C SER A 439 -13.27 -26.38 -4.97
N ILE A 440 -13.03 -25.13 -5.31
CA ILE A 440 -11.71 -24.55 -5.45
C ILE A 440 -11.66 -23.39 -4.48
N LYS A 441 -10.86 -23.55 -3.44
CA LYS A 441 -10.59 -22.46 -2.51
C LYS A 441 -9.25 -21.85 -2.85
N VAL A 442 -9.21 -20.54 -2.85
CA VAL A 442 -8.00 -19.77 -3.15
C VAL A 442 -7.46 -19.17 -1.85
N TYR A 443 -6.19 -19.40 -1.61
CA TYR A 443 -5.50 -18.94 -0.41
C TYR A 443 -4.32 -18.05 -0.75
N GLU A 444 -4.01 -17.12 0.16
CA GLU A 444 -2.75 -16.41 0.18
C GLU A 444 -2.01 -16.65 1.50
N SER A 445 -0.69 -16.50 1.48
CA SER A 445 0.17 -16.67 2.65
C SER A 445 1.49 -15.92 2.49
N ASP A 446 2.25 -15.86 3.58
CA ASP A 446 3.57 -15.21 3.64
C ASP A 446 4.74 -16.22 3.50
N PHE A 447 4.48 -17.46 3.11
CA PHE A 447 5.51 -18.44 2.83
C PHE A 447 6.36 -18.03 1.62
N THR A 448 7.65 -18.29 1.65
CA THR A 448 8.56 -17.82 0.59
C THR A 448 9.41 -18.90 -0.05
N SER A 449 9.50 -20.09 0.55
CA SER A 449 10.40 -21.15 0.10
C SER A 449 9.68 -22.18 -0.77
N PRO A 450 9.96 -22.27 -2.08
CA PRO A 450 9.41 -23.32 -2.93
C PRO A 450 9.97 -24.71 -2.63
N GLU A 451 11.00 -24.83 -1.79
CA GLU A 451 11.60 -26.12 -1.42
C GLU A 451 10.94 -26.74 -0.20
N THR A 452 10.54 -25.91 0.79
CA THR A 452 10.01 -26.38 2.08
C THR A 452 8.52 -26.12 2.26
N ASP A 453 7.96 -25.12 1.58
CA ASP A 453 6.61 -24.61 1.82
C ASP A 453 5.63 -24.99 0.71
N VAL A 454 5.89 -26.10 -0.01
CA VAL A 454 5.03 -26.57 -1.13
C VAL A 454 3.63 -26.91 -0.65
N GLU A 455 3.54 -27.60 0.49
CA GLU A 455 2.29 -28.02 1.14
C GLU A 455 2.30 -27.54 2.59
N VAL A 456 1.31 -26.74 2.95
CA VAL A 456 1.22 -26.10 4.28
C VAL A 456 -0.15 -26.32 4.90
N GLU A 457 -0.23 -26.21 6.23
CA GLU A 457 -1.51 -26.32 6.91
C GLU A 457 -2.39 -25.08 6.62
N GLU A 458 -3.67 -25.33 6.31
CA GLU A 458 -4.66 -24.30 5.98
C GLU A 458 -4.72 -23.16 7.01
N ARG A 459 -4.52 -23.46 8.30
CA ARG A 459 -4.57 -22.45 9.37
C ARG A 459 -3.51 -21.34 9.29
N PHE A 460 -2.47 -21.53 8.47
CA PHE A 460 -1.42 -20.53 8.24
C PHE A 460 -1.66 -19.70 6.96
N CYS A 461 -2.80 -19.91 6.31
CA CYS A 461 -3.18 -19.25 5.07
C CYS A 461 -4.44 -18.42 5.28
N THR A 462 -4.56 -17.33 4.55
CA THR A 462 -5.78 -16.52 4.47
C THR A 462 -6.57 -16.94 3.25
N MET A 463 -7.81 -17.37 3.45
CA MET A 463 -8.70 -17.73 2.35
C MET A 463 -9.22 -16.45 1.66
N LEU A 464 -8.96 -16.35 0.37
CA LEU A 464 -9.45 -15.25 -0.47
C LEU A 464 -10.84 -15.54 -1.03
N GLU A 465 -11.07 -16.80 -1.46
CA GLU A 465 -12.34 -17.24 -2.04
C GLU A 465 -12.57 -18.73 -1.83
N ASP A 466 -13.85 -19.12 -1.68
CA ASP A 466 -14.34 -20.50 -1.71
C ASP A 466 -15.43 -20.61 -2.80
N ARG A 467 -15.10 -21.23 -3.91
CA ARG A 467 -16.03 -21.37 -5.03
C ARG A 467 -16.30 -22.82 -5.38
N SER A 468 -17.58 -23.18 -5.36
CA SER A 468 -18.05 -24.46 -5.85
C SER A 468 -18.47 -24.36 -7.31
N LEU A 469 -17.81 -25.11 -8.16
CA LEU A 469 -18.11 -25.23 -9.57
C LEU A 469 -19.01 -26.44 -9.81
N THR A 470 -20.07 -26.27 -10.62
CA THR A 470 -20.92 -27.36 -11.03
C THR A 470 -20.54 -27.76 -12.45
N VAL A 471 -20.04 -28.99 -12.60
CA VAL A 471 -19.69 -29.53 -13.92
C VAL A 471 -20.89 -30.17 -14.63
N THR A 472 -20.96 -30.00 -15.95
CA THR A 472 -22.11 -30.42 -16.74
C THR A 472 -22.06 -31.92 -17.06
N GLN A 473 -20.87 -32.48 -17.19
CA GLN A 473 -20.66 -33.90 -17.54
C GLN A 473 -20.45 -34.79 -16.30
N ASN A 474 -20.59 -36.08 -16.50
CA ASN A 474 -20.27 -37.10 -15.49
C ASN A 474 -18.82 -37.55 -15.69
N TRP A 475 -17.96 -37.17 -14.78
CA TRP A 475 -16.55 -37.51 -14.80
C TRP A 475 -16.27 -38.73 -13.91
N PRO A 476 -15.49 -39.72 -14.36
CA PRO A 476 -15.05 -40.84 -13.52
C PRO A 476 -14.06 -40.39 -12.47
N LYS A 477 -13.91 -41.17 -11.39
CA LYS A 477 -12.86 -41.01 -10.41
C LYS A 477 -11.48 -40.99 -11.09
N GLY A 478 -10.63 -40.08 -10.65
CA GLY A 478 -9.28 -39.92 -11.19
C GLY A 478 -9.20 -39.06 -12.46
N THR A 479 -10.31 -38.40 -12.85
CA THR A 479 -10.27 -37.45 -13.98
C THR A 479 -9.48 -36.23 -13.55
N ASN A 480 -8.53 -35.79 -14.40
CA ASN A 480 -7.68 -34.63 -14.11
C ASN A 480 -8.50 -33.35 -14.09
N ILE A 481 -8.20 -32.56 -13.05
CA ILE A 481 -8.66 -31.17 -12.85
C ILE A 481 -7.41 -30.32 -12.91
N SER A 482 -7.29 -29.48 -13.92
CA SER A 482 -6.20 -28.49 -14.01
C SER A 482 -6.64 -27.20 -13.34
N VAL A 483 -5.79 -26.64 -12.47
CA VAL A 483 -6.00 -25.36 -11.81
C VAL A 483 -4.79 -24.49 -12.07
N GLN A 484 -5.01 -23.40 -12.81
CA GLN A 484 -3.99 -22.47 -13.22
C GLN A 484 -4.13 -21.16 -12.46
N PHE A 485 -3.04 -20.72 -11.87
CA PHE A 485 -2.91 -19.42 -11.23
C PHE A 485 -2.08 -18.49 -12.12
N GLU A 486 -2.53 -17.26 -12.29
CA GLU A 486 -1.83 -16.21 -13.02
C GLU A 486 -1.85 -14.92 -12.23
N VAL A 487 -0.69 -14.30 -12.04
CA VAL A 487 -0.57 -12.98 -11.41
C VAL A 487 -0.03 -12.01 -12.46
N ASN A 488 -0.79 -10.95 -12.72
CA ASN A 488 -0.46 -9.96 -13.74
C ASN A 488 0.64 -8.97 -13.26
N ASN A 489 1.01 -8.02 -14.11
CA ASN A 489 2.03 -7.00 -13.79
C ASN A 489 1.66 -6.09 -12.60
N GLU A 490 0.37 -5.94 -12.31
CA GLU A 490 -0.13 -5.15 -11.18
C GLU A 490 -0.15 -5.95 -9.85
N GLY A 491 0.17 -7.26 -9.89
CA GLY A 491 0.12 -8.16 -8.74
C GLY A 491 -1.29 -8.66 -8.43
N ILE A 492 -2.21 -8.61 -9.38
CA ILE A 492 -3.58 -9.10 -9.24
C ILE A 492 -3.64 -10.55 -9.73
N LEU A 493 -4.17 -11.42 -8.87
CA LEU A 493 -4.34 -12.83 -9.12
C LEU A 493 -5.61 -13.12 -9.95
N SER A 494 -5.49 -14.00 -10.92
CA SER A 494 -6.61 -14.69 -11.58
C SER A 494 -6.42 -16.20 -11.52
N VAL A 495 -7.52 -16.96 -11.47
CA VAL A 495 -7.49 -18.41 -11.38
C VAL A 495 -8.40 -18.99 -12.45
N HIS A 496 -7.90 -19.97 -13.19
CA HIS A 496 -8.64 -20.71 -14.19
C HIS A 496 -8.63 -22.20 -13.86
N ALA A 497 -9.74 -22.88 -14.07
CA ALA A 497 -9.83 -24.31 -13.86
C ALA A 497 -10.46 -25.00 -15.05
N SER A 498 -10.02 -26.24 -15.35
CA SER A 498 -10.62 -27.09 -16.36
C SER A 498 -10.69 -28.52 -15.89
N ILE A 499 -11.69 -29.28 -16.39
CA ILE A 499 -11.82 -30.70 -16.18
C ILE A 499 -12.07 -31.40 -17.53
N GLY A 500 -11.14 -32.24 -17.95
CA GLY A 500 -11.20 -32.90 -19.27
C GLY A 500 -11.12 -31.87 -20.41
N GLN A 501 -12.23 -31.65 -21.10
CA GLN A 501 -12.38 -30.66 -22.19
C GLN A 501 -13.36 -29.53 -21.80
N GLU A 502 -13.82 -29.51 -20.56
CA GLU A 502 -14.73 -28.50 -20.03
C GLU A 502 -13.92 -27.44 -19.31
N ASP A 503 -13.81 -26.25 -19.93
CA ASP A 503 -13.23 -25.08 -19.29
C ASP A 503 -14.24 -24.49 -18.31
N VAL A 504 -13.78 -24.24 -17.10
CA VAL A 504 -14.58 -23.59 -16.06
C VAL A 504 -13.86 -22.30 -15.70
N ASP A 505 -14.10 -21.29 -16.52
CA ASP A 505 -13.64 -19.95 -16.21
C ASP A 505 -14.38 -19.40 -14.99
N PHE A 506 -13.64 -18.99 -14.01
CA PHE A 506 -14.18 -18.16 -12.95
C PHE A 506 -13.29 -16.93 -12.72
N SER A 507 -13.92 -15.77 -12.74
CA SER A 507 -13.29 -14.59 -12.22
C SER A 507 -13.31 -14.67 -10.69
N LEU A 508 -12.17 -14.43 -10.05
CA LEU A 508 -12.09 -14.29 -8.60
C LEU A 508 -13.03 -13.19 -8.14
N THR A 509 -14.00 -13.56 -7.29
CA THR A 509 -14.86 -12.61 -6.58
C THR A 509 -14.34 -12.53 -5.15
N ILE A 510 -13.31 -11.74 -4.95
CA ILE A 510 -12.66 -11.62 -3.64
C ILE A 510 -13.63 -10.92 -2.68
N LYS A 511 -13.94 -11.59 -1.56
CA LYS A 511 -14.80 -11.02 -0.53
C LYS A 511 -14.24 -9.67 -0.04
N GLY A 512 -15.08 -8.64 0.01
CA GLY A 512 -14.71 -7.28 0.41
C GLY A 512 -14.16 -6.42 -0.74
N VAL A 513 -14.05 -6.96 -1.96
CA VAL A 513 -13.89 -6.19 -3.21
C VAL A 513 -15.29 -5.96 -3.79
N LYS A 514 -15.60 -4.73 -4.13
CA LYS A 514 -16.93 -4.36 -4.65
C LYS A 514 -17.19 -4.99 -6.02
N SER A 515 -18.38 -5.54 -6.20
CA SER A 515 -18.90 -5.88 -7.53
C SER A 515 -19.16 -4.60 -8.35
N ASP A 516 -19.38 -4.74 -9.65
CA ASP A 516 -19.65 -3.59 -10.54
C ASP A 516 -20.86 -2.77 -10.08
N ASP A 517 -21.94 -3.42 -9.64
CA ASP A 517 -23.14 -2.75 -9.11
C ASP A 517 -22.85 -1.98 -7.81
N GLU A 518 -22.08 -2.57 -6.89
CA GLU A 518 -21.67 -1.92 -5.64
C GLU A 518 -20.69 -0.76 -5.91
N LEU A 519 -19.79 -0.93 -6.86
CA LEU A 519 -18.85 0.10 -7.29
C LEU A 519 -19.60 1.31 -7.86
N ASP A 520 -20.57 1.08 -8.73
CA ASP A 520 -21.38 2.16 -9.31
C ASP A 520 -22.26 2.85 -8.25
N ALA A 521 -22.78 2.11 -7.28
CA ALA A 521 -23.49 2.68 -6.13
C ALA A 521 -22.57 3.59 -5.29
N SER A 522 -21.34 3.15 -5.01
CA SER A 522 -20.34 3.93 -4.29
C SER A 522 -19.91 5.17 -5.07
N LYS A 523 -19.67 5.07 -6.39
CA LYS A 523 -19.41 6.22 -7.27
C LYS A 523 -20.53 7.26 -7.18
N ALA A 524 -21.79 6.81 -7.25
CA ALA A 524 -22.95 7.69 -7.16
C ALA A 524 -23.09 8.36 -5.78
N ALA A 525 -22.71 7.68 -4.70
CA ALA A 525 -22.72 8.24 -3.34
C ALA A 525 -21.61 9.28 -3.16
N ILE A 526 -20.38 8.93 -3.48
CA ILE A 526 -19.20 9.79 -3.32
C ILE A 526 -19.25 11.01 -4.25
N SER A 527 -19.85 10.89 -5.45
CA SER A 527 -20.03 12.05 -6.34
C SER A 527 -20.91 13.16 -5.72
N LYS A 528 -21.86 12.80 -4.86
CA LYS A 528 -22.75 13.74 -4.15
C LYS A 528 -22.12 14.29 -2.87
N THR A 529 -21.10 13.65 -2.33
CA THR A 529 -20.43 14.08 -1.11
C THR A 529 -19.57 15.30 -1.41
N THR A 530 -19.82 16.40 -0.72
CA THR A 530 -18.98 17.59 -0.77
C THR A 530 -17.73 17.34 0.08
N VAL A 531 -16.56 17.57 -0.49
CA VAL A 531 -15.27 17.48 0.19
C VAL A 531 -14.66 18.88 0.25
N SER A 532 -14.30 19.33 1.44
CA SER A 532 -13.62 20.62 1.66
C SER A 532 -12.24 20.40 2.31
#